data_76fb4c4fbf464e5b042984d863b98725
#
_entry.id   76fb4c4fbf464e5b042984d863b98725
#
_cell.length_a   1.000
_cell.length_b   1.000
_cell.length_c   1.000
_cell.angle_alpha   90.00
_cell.angle_beta   90.00
_cell.angle_gamma   90.00
#
_symmetry.space_group_name_H-M   'P 1'
#
loop_
_entity.id
_entity.type
_entity.pdbx_description
1 polymer ?
#
loop_
_entity_poly.entity_id
_entity_poly.type
_entity_poly.pdbx_seq_one_letter_code
_entity_poly.pdbx_strand_id
1 'polypeptide(L)'
;GGFPNIKKEDYYQADGTFRKAEKDDKMAFFMQHPVFGGYKHMFFNVEDNVLKAIAPAKYADFLKAQGRSDQMENALEAFHYLTRLVESGEAQLISDINPKEMIEQNPYQSHLTGMFYKGKQGKPLAVVVPGGGFISNVTDCEGYPVAMKLHKLGYSVLVISYPIGKQLGETEQEKQGKAAVRELVQVIRYLKEHEQELSVDMDDYAIFGFSAGGMMTTAYS
;
A
#
# COMPACT_ATOMS: atom_id res chain seq x y z
N GLY A 1 20.16 10.79 12.11
CA GLY A 1 19.83 9.53 12.73
C GLY A 1 19.15 8.60 11.75
N GLY A 2 19.44 7.31 11.84
CA GLY A 2 18.80 6.30 11.03
C GLY A 2 17.39 5.99 11.51
N PHE A 3 16.71 5.08 10.82
CA PHE A 3 15.43 4.54 11.27
C PHE A 3 15.55 3.92 12.66
N PRO A 4 14.54 4.10 13.53
CA PRO A 4 14.48 3.36 14.78
C PRO A 4 14.64 1.87 14.54
N ASN A 5 15.48 1.22 15.35
CA ASN A 5 15.68 -0.23 15.25
C ASN A 5 14.54 -0.94 15.97
N ILE A 6 13.73 -1.70 15.20
CA ILE A 6 12.67 -2.55 15.75
C ILE A 6 13.23 -3.97 15.79
N LYS A 7 13.25 -4.57 16.97
CA LYS A 7 13.69 -5.96 17.14
C LYS A 7 12.70 -6.90 16.50
N LYS A 8 13.18 -7.94 15.84
CA LYS A 8 12.32 -8.95 15.20
C LYS A 8 11.30 -9.54 16.18
N GLU A 9 11.70 -9.78 17.42
CA GLU A 9 10.86 -10.33 18.47
C GLU A 9 9.67 -9.44 18.82
N ASP A 10 9.80 -8.12 18.61
CA ASP A 10 8.74 -7.16 18.93
C ASP A 10 7.49 -7.32 18.06
N TYR A 11 7.59 -8.03 16.93
CA TYR A 11 6.47 -8.28 16.03
C TYR A 11 5.61 -9.48 16.42
N TYR A 12 6.12 -10.39 17.27
CA TYR A 12 5.51 -11.70 17.47
C TYR A 12 5.00 -11.91 18.88
N GLN A 13 3.95 -12.72 18.99
CA GLN A 13 3.47 -13.29 20.22
C GLN A 13 4.24 -14.60 20.52
N ALA A 14 4.05 -15.16 21.74
CA ALA A 14 4.69 -16.39 22.14
C ALA A 14 4.37 -17.59 21.23
N ASP A 15 3.19 -17.60 20.62
CA ASP A 15 2.73 -18.65 19.69
C ASP A 15 3.30 -18.51 18.28
N GLY A 16 4.14 -17.49 18.03
CA GLY A 16 4.75 -17.25 16.72
C GLY A 16 3.90 -16.44 15.74
N THR A 17 2.68 -16.05 16.11
CA THR A 17 1.87 -15.17 15.29
C THR A 17 2.21 -13.70 15.55
N PHE A 18 1.84 -12.81 14.64
CA PHE A 18 2.04 -11.39 14.82
C PHE A 18 1.19 -10.86 15.98
N ARG A 19 1.81 -10.06 16.85
CA ARG A 19 1.04 -9.32 17.83
C ARG A 19 0.23 -8.23 17.12
N LYS A 20 -0.89 -7.87 17.71
CA LYS A 20 -1.72 -6.77 17.22
C LYS A 20 -0.96 -5.44 17.38
N ALA A 21 -0.89 -4.65 16.31
CA ALA A 21 -0.32 -3.32 16.36
C ALA A 21 -1.23 -2.37 17.16
N GLU A 22 -0.63 -1.43 17.86
CA GLU A 22 -1.32 -0.51 18.76
C GLU A 22 -1.02 0.94 18.39
N LYS A 23 -1.85 1.85 18.89
CA LYS A 23 -1.74 3.30 18.61
C LYS A 23 -0.42 3.91 19.05
N ASP A 24 0.22 3.35 20.08
CA ASP A 24 1.50 3.84 20.60
C ASP A 24 2.72 3.20 19.93
N ASP A 25 2.51 2.28 19.02
CA ASP A 25 3.59 1.77 18.17
C ASP A 25 4.09 2.88 17.24
N LYS A 26 5.41 2.90 17.05
CA LYS A 26 6.05 3.90 16.19
C LYS A 26 5.72 3.66 14.72
N MET A 27 5.73 4.71 13.91
CA MET A 27 5.62 4.58 12.46
C MET A 27 6.65 3.59 11.92
N ALA A 28 7.88 3.60 12.45
CA ALA A 28 8.91 2.63 12.09
C ALA A 28 8.49 1.17 12.31
N PHE A 29 7.70 0.88 13.32
CA PHE A 29 7.16 -0.47 13.56
C PHE A 29 6.27 -0.92 12.39
N PHE A 30 5.36 -0.08 11.95
CA PHE A 30 4.49 -0.37 10.82
C PHE A 30 5.28 -0.48 9.51
N MET A 31 6.17 0.49 9.25
CA MET A 31 6.94 0.54 7.99
C MET A 31 7.86 -0.66 7.83
N GLN A 32 8.45 -1.15 8.91
CA GLN A 32 9.38 -2.28 8.91
C GLN A 32 8.70 -3.61 9.23
N HIS A 33 7.37 -3.62 9.30
CA HIS A 33 6.63 -4.85 9.61
C HIS A 33 6.93 -5.93 8.56
N PRO A 34 7.12 -7.18 8.99
CA PRO A 34 7.44 -8.29 8.08
C PRO A 34 6.46 -8.50 6.93
N VAL A 35 5.17 -8.12 7.10
CA VAL A 35 4.17 -8.23 6.01
C VAL A 35 4.54 -7.44 4.76
N PHE A 36 5.38 -6.42 4.90
CA PHE A 36 5.79 -5.57 3.77
C PHE A 36 7.12 -6.00 3.14
N GLY A 37 7.75 -7.06 3.62
CA GLY A 37 8.93 -7.64 2.97
C GLY A 37 10.08 -6.66 2.75
N GLY A 38 10.25 -5.65 3.60
CA GLY A 38 11.26 -4.61 3.47
C GLY A 38 10.83 -3.36 2.70
N TYR A 39 9.63 -3.35 2.13
CA TYR A 39 9.09 -2.20 1.38
C TYR A 39 8.39 -1.21 2.33
N LYS A 40 9.18 -0.37 3.00
CA LYS A 40 8.74 0.56 4.04
C LYS A 40 7.64 1.52 3.60
N HIS A 41 7.62 1.90 2.33
CA HIS A 41 6.66 2.82 1.74
C HIS A 41 5.24 2.25 1.61
N MET A 42 5.06 0.95 1.78
CA MET A 42 3.74 0.32 1.61
C MET A 42 2.74 0.66 2.71
N PHE A 43 3.21 1.03 3.90
CA PHE A 43 2.32 1.51 4.95
C PHE A 43 1.93 2.97 4.73
N PHE A 44 2.89 3.80 4.39
CA PHE A 44 2.72 5.22 4.06
C PHE A 44 3.89 5.65 3.19
N ASN A 45 3.63 6.12 1.97
CA ASN A 45 4.69 6.57 1.08
C ASN A 45 4.80 8.09 1.09
N VAL A 46 6.01 8.57 1.23
CA VAL A 46 6.39 9.99 1.24
C VAL A 46 7.88 10.09 0.88
N GLU A 47 8.37 11.26 0.55
CA GLU A 47 9.80 11.50 0.30
C GLU A 47 10.66 10.92 1.43
N ASP A 48 11.83 10.36 1.08
CA ASP A 48 12.68 9.61 2.02
C ASP A 48 13.06 10.41 3.28
N ASN A 49 13.35 11.69 3.12
CA ASN A 49 13.69 12.56 4.25
C ASN A 49 12.52 12.75 5.22
N VAL A 50 11.30 12.83 4.70
CA VAL A 50 10.08 12.93 5.51
C VAL A 50 9.79 11.58 6.18
N LEU A 51 9.97 10.48 5.45
CA LEU A 51 9.80 9.14 5.99
C LEU A 51 10.69 8.90 7.21
N LYS A 52 11.95 9.32 7.13
CA LYS A 52 12.91 9.28 8.26
C LYS A 52 12.47 10.15 9.42
N ALA A 53 11.92 11.33 9.13
CA ALA A 53 11.48 12.29 10.16
C ALA A 53 10.26 11.77 10.94
N ILE A 54 9.33 11.09 10.29
CA ILE A 54 8.11 10.57 10.92
C ILE A 54 8.32 9.19 11.58
N ALA A 55 9.37 8.47 11.21
CA ALA A 55 9.62 7.10 11.67
C ALA A 55 9.61 6.92 13.20
N PRO A 56 10.17 7.84 14.03
CA PRO A 56 10.15 7.71 15.48
C PRO A 56 8.82 8.10 16.16
N ALA A 57 7.88 8.69 15.42
CA ALA A 57 6.60 9.14 15.98
C ALA A 57 5.68 7.95 16.29
N LYS A 58 4.93 8.03 17.38
CA LYS A 58 3.83 7.10 17.65
C LYS A 58 2.75 7.28 16.58
N TYR A 59 2.11 6.19 16.19
CA TYR A 59 1.06 6.23 15.14
C TYR A 59 -0.07 7.22 15.51
N ALA A 60 -0.53 7.20 16.76
CA ALA A 60 -1.55 8.13 17.21
C ALA A 60 -1.14 9.60 17.04
N ASP A 61 0.11 9.93 17.36
CA ASP A 61 0.65 11.30 17.22
C ASP A 61 0.78 11.69 15.74
N PHE A 62 1.24 10.76 14.90
CA PHE A 62 1.29 10.95 13.45
C PHE A 62 -0.10 11.26 12.88
N LEU A 63 -1.11 10.47 13.21
CA LEU A 63 -2.48 10.69 12.73
C LEU A 63 -3.06 12.01 13.25
N LYS A 64 -2.79 12.37 14.50
CA LYS A 64 -3.22 13.64 15.07
C LYS A 64 -2.64 14.81 14.30
N ALA A 65 -1.35 14.77 13.98
CA ALA A 65 -0.68 15.80 13.17
C ALA A 65 -1.26 15.92 11.77
N GLN A 66 -1.81 14.83 11.23
CA GLN A 66 -2.46 14.77 9.92
C GLN A 66 -3.95 15.15 9.96
N GLY A 67 -4.52 15.41 11.15
CA GLY A 67 -5.96 15.63 11.32
C GLY A 67 -6.80 14.38 11.10
N ARG A 68 -6.24 13.19 11.34
CA ARG A 68 -6.87 11.89 11.03
C ARG A 68 -7.06 10.98 12.24
N SER A 69 -7.09 11.53 13.45
CA SER A 69 -7.28 10.74 14.69
C SER A 69 -8.55 9.91 14.67
N ASP A 70 -9.60 10.36 14.00
CA ASP A 70 -10.88 9.66 13.84
C ASP A 70 -10.77 8.38 13.00
N GLN A 71 -9.69 8.24 12.21
CA GLN A 71 -9.47 7.06 11.35
C GLN A 71 -8.60 5.99 12.02
N MET A 72 -8.03 6.28 13.19
CA MET A 72 -7.03 5.43 13.84
C MET A 72 -7.52 4.01 14.14
N GLU A 73 -8.69 3.88 14.75
CA GLU A 73 -9.22 2.56 15.12
C GLU A 73 -9.47 1.69 13.88
N ASN A 74 -10.05 2.30 12.83
CA ASN A 74 -10.32 1.59 11.59
C ASN A 74 -9.02 1.20 10.87
N ALA A 75 -8.02 2.06 10.87
CA ALA A 75 -6.71 1.76 10.30
C ALA A 75 -5.99 0.62 11.04
N LEU A 76 -6.03 0.64 12.38
CA LEU A 76 -5.44 -0.43 13.19
C LEU A 76 -6.16 -1.76 12.99
N GLU A 77 -7.49 -1.75 12.93
CA GLU A 77 -8.29 -2.96 12.65
C GLU A 77 -7.95 -3.52 11.26
N ALA A 78 -7.88 -2.66 10.25
CA ALA A 78 -7.55 -3.06 8.90
C ALA A 78 -6.12 -3.62 8.79
N PHE A 79 -5.17 -3.04 9.51
CA PHE A 79 -3.80 -3.54 9.57
C PHE A 79 -3.74 -4.91 10.25
N HIS A 80 -4.45 -5.09 11.36
CA HIS A 80 -4.55 -6.40 12.01
C HIS A 80 -5.17 -7.45 11.08
N TYR A 81 -6.24 -7.09 10.39
CA TYR A 81 -6.88 -7.94 9.38
C TYR A 81 -5.88 -8.38 8.30
N LEU A 82 -5.10 -7.44 7.77
CA LEU A 82 -4.06 -7.74 6.78
C LEU A 82 -3.02 -8.72 7.33
N THR A 83 -2.50 -8.48 8.53
CA THR A 83 -1.47 -9.35 9.11
C THR A 83 -1.98 -10.78 9.28
N ARG A 84 -3.25 -10.96 9.66
CA ARG A 84 -3.88 -12.28 9.79
C ARG A 84 -4.00 -12.98 8.43
N LEU A 85 -4.36 -12.25 7.38
CA LEU A 85 -4.46 -12.83 6.04
C LEU A 85 -3.09 -13.21 5.46
N VAL A 86 -2.05 -12.42 5.75
CA VAL A 86 -0.69 -12.78 5.33
C VAL A 86 -0.23 -14.05 6.05
N GLU A 87 -0.50 -14.19 7.34
CA GLU A 87 -0.19 -15.40 8.10
C GLU A 87 -0.89 -16.64 7.54
N SER A 88 -2.14 -16.51 7.11
CA SER A 88 -2.91 -17.62 6.53
C SER A 88 -2.62 -17.90 5.05
N GLY A 89 -1.82 -17.04 4.40
CA GLY A 89 -1.56 -17.15 2.96
C GLY A 89 -2.66 -16.59 2.06
N GLU A 90 -3.69 -15.94 2.64
CA GLU A 90 -4.78 -15.31 1.87
C GLU A 90 -4.41 -13.92 1.33
N ALA A 91 -3.36 -13.31 1.84
CA ALA A 91 -2.80 -12.07 1.30
C ALA A 91 -1.32 -12.23 1.04
N GLN A 92 -0.85 -11.58 -0.03
CA GLN A 92 0.55 -11.64 -0.44
C GLN A 92 1.02 -10.32 -1.03
N LEU A 93 2.30 -10.01 -0.77
CA LEU A 93 3.00 -8.89 -1.37
C LEU A 93 3.33 -9.19 -2.83
N ILE A 94 3.07 -8.20 -3.71
CA ILE A 94 3.52 -8.20 -5.09
C ILE A 94 4.50 -7.04 -5.26
N SER A 95 5.75 -7.33 -5.62
CA SER A 95 6.82 -6.34 -5.71
C SER A 95 7.52 -6.31 -7.07
N ASP A 96 7.08 -7.12 -8.03
CA ASP A 96 7.67 -7.27 -9.35
C ASP A 96 6.77 -6.70 -10.47
N ILE A 97 5.97 -5.67 -10.15
CA ILE A 97 5.05 -5.06 -11.12
C ILE A 97 5.81 -4.37 -12.25
N ASN A 98 6.77 -3.51 -11.90
CA ASN A 98 7.63 -2.90 -12.89
C ASN A 98 8.79 -3.83 -13.27
N PRO A 99 9.14 -3.90 -14.58
CA PRO A 99 10.27 -4.70 -15.01
C PRO A 99 11.59 -4.15 -14.51
N LYS A 100 12.57 -5.02 -14.40
CA LYS A 100 13.91 -4.71 -13.89
C LYS A 100 14.57 -3.53 -14.62
N GLU A 101 14.38 -3.43 -15.92
CA GLU A 101 14.93 -2.37 -16.75
C GLU A 101 14.42 -0.98 -16.35
N MET A 102 13.14 -0.88 -15.99
CA MET A 102 12.57 0.37 -15.48
C MET A 102 13.18 0.76 -14.14
N ILE A 103 13.38 -0.21 -13.26
CA ILE A 103 13.96 0.01 -11.93
C ILE A 103 15.44 0.43 -12.06
N GLU A 104 16.18 -0.12 -13.01
CA GLU A 104 17.57 0.26 -13.28
C GLU A 104 17.67 1.72 -13.76
N GLN A 105 16.69 2.19 -14.54
CA GLN A 105 16.65 3.58 -15.02
C GLN A 105 16.24 4.56 -13.91
N ASN A 106 15.30 4.15 -13.05
CA ASN A 106 14.84 4.93 -11.92
C ASN A 106 14.54 3.98 -10.75
N PRO A 107 15.41 3.89 -9.72
CA PRO A 107 15.22 2.97 -8.60
C PRO A 107 13.90 3.14 -7.85
N TYR A 108 13.30 4.33 -7.88
CA TYR A 108 11.99 4.55 -7.27
C TYR A 108 10.84 3.81 -7.97
N GLN A 109 11.07 3.28 -9.17
CA GLN A 109 10.11 2.40 -9.83
C GLN A 109 9.89 1.07 -9.06
N SER A 110 10.80 0.71 -8.16
CA SER A 110 10.59 -0.41 -7.22
C SER A 110 9.50 -0.12 -6.18
N HIS A 111 9.08 1.13 -6.02
CA HIS A 111 7.98 1.53 -5.13
C HIS A 111 6.60 1.18 -5.69
N LEU A 112 6.49 0.78 -6.95
CA LEU A 112 5.23 0.25 -7.47
C LEU A 112 5.05 -1.18 -6.95
N THR A 113 4.25 -1.30 -5.92
CA THR A 113 4.00 -2.55 -5.19
C THR A 113 2.51 -2.72 -4.98
N GLY A 114 2.10 -3.93 -4.65
CA GLY A 114 0.72 -4.23 -4.32
C GLY A 114 0.62 -5.21 -3.17
N MET A 115 -0.44 -5.05 -2.39
CA MET A 115 -0.86 -6.08 -1.45
C MET A 115 -2.11 -6.74 -2.01
N PHE A 116 -2.00 -8.00 -2.36
CA PHE A 116 -3.08 -8.76 -2.99
C PHE A 116 -3.82 -9.59 -1.94
N TYR A 117 -5.13 -9.40 -1.86
CA TYR A 117 -6.05 -10.13 -0.99
C TYR A 117 -6.83 -11.10 -1.88
N LYS A 118 -6.65 -12.39 -1.68
CA LYS A 118 -7.38 -13.42 -2.44
C LYS A 118 -8.83 -13.48 -1.96
N GLY A 119 -9.75 -13.20 -2.85
CA GLY A 119 -11.18 -13.26 -2.59
C GLY A 119 -11.82 -14.62 -2.92
N LYS A 120 -13.15 -14.62 -2.95
CA LYS A 120 -13.95 -15.77 -3.36
C LYS A 120 -14.00 -15.87 -4.87
N GLN A 121 -14.01 -17.10 -5.38
CA GLN A 121 -14.16 -17.35 -6.81
C GLN A 121 -15.47 -16.75 -7.35
N GLY A 122 -15.41 -16.17 -8.56
CA GLY A 122 -16.57 -15.57 -9.22
C GLY A 122 -16.89 -14.14 -8.83
N LYS A 123 -16.10 -13.55 -7.92
CA LYS A 123 -16.23 -12.13 -7.56
C LYS A 123 -15.21 -11.28 -8.34
N PRO A 124 -15.58 -10.05 -8.75
CA PRO A 124 -14.65 -9.16 -9.45
C PRO A 124 -13.43 -8.83 -8.62
N LEU A 125 -12.35 -8.42 -9.31
CA LEU A 125 -11.19 -7.81 -8.68
C LEU A 125 -11.44 -6.32 -8.44
N ALA A 126 -11.07 -5.84 -7.26
CA ALA A 126 -11.02 -4.42 -6.92
C ALA A 126 -9.57 -3.96 -6.81
N VAL A 127 -9.19 -2.96 -7.58
CA VAL A 127 -7.90 -2.28 -7.47
C VAL A 127 -8.10 -1.01 -6.67
N VAL A 128 -7.42 -0.87 -5.54
CA VAL A 128 -7.55 0.27 -4.62
C VAL A 128 -6.34 1.16 -4.78
N VAL A 129 -6.58 2.42 -5.15
CA VAL A 129 -5.56 3.44 -5.41
C VAL A 129 -5.67 4.54 -4.36
N PRO A 130 -4.82 4.53 -3.31
CA PRO A 130 -4.86 5.57 -2.29
C PRO A 130 -4.43 6.92 -2.86
N GLY A 131 -4.93 7.99 -2.24
CA GLY A 131 -4.56 9.35 -2.58
C GLY A 131 -3.40 9.88 -1.75
N GLY A 132 -3.19 11.19 -1.80
CA GLY A 132 -2.13 11.90 -1.08
C GLY A 132 -1.53 13.06 -1.87
N GLY A 133 -2.24 13.59 -2.87
CA GLY A 133 -1.83 14.76 -3.66
C GLY A 133 -0.58 14.56 -4.51
N PHE A 134 -0.24 13.34 -4.84
CA PHE A 134 1.01 12.93 -5.51
C PHE A 134 2.29 13.24 -4.72
N ILE A 135 2.18 13.63 -3.46
CA ILE A 135 3.30 13.85 -2.55
C ILE A 135 3.38 12.78 -1.45
N SER A 136 2.35 11.97 -1.34
CA SER A 136 2.30 10.82 -0.43
C SER A 136 1.33 9.77 -0.97
N ASN A 137 1.42 8.53 -0.42
CA ASN A 137 0.33 7.56 -0.51
C ASN A 137 -0.20 7.32 0.91
N VAL A 138 -1.46 7.65 1.15
CA VAL A 138 -2.13 7.50 2.45
C VAL A 138 -2.72 6.08 2.56
N THR A 139 -1.89 5.08 2.37
CA THR A 139 -2.30 3.68 2.24
C THR A 139 -2.87 3.13 3.54
N ASP A 140 -2.36 3.59 4.68
CA ASP A 140 -2.85 3.20 6.00
C ASP A 140 -4.33 3.52 6.23
N CYS A 141 -4.81 4.65 5.72
CA CYS A 141 -6.18 5.11 5.89
C CYS A 141 -7.06 4.93 4.64
N GLU A 142 -6.49 5.03 3.45
CA GLU A 142 -7.23 4.99 2.18
C GLU A 142 -7.00 3.70 1.37
N GLY A 143 -6.20 2.80 1.87
CA GLY A 143 -5.89 1.52 1.21
C GLY A 143 -6.42 0.34 1.99
N TYR A 144 -5.77 0.00 3.09
CA TYR A 144 -6.07 -1.22 3.83
C TYR A 144 -7.47 -1.27 4.45
N PRO A 145 -8.04 -0.16 4.97
CA PRO A 145 -9.42 -0.18 5.46
C PRO A 145 -10.45 -0.48 4.36
N VAL A 146 -10.26 0.07 3.17
CA VAL A 146 -11.13 -0.20 2.03
C VAL A 146 -10.98 -1.66 1.58
N ALA A 147 -9.74 -2.15 1.51
CA ALA A 147 -9.46 -3.54 1.16
C ALA A 147 -10.13 -4.52 2.12
N MET A 148 -10.06 -4.25 3.41
CA MET A 148 -10.73 -5.07 4.43
C MET A 148 -12.23 -5.19 4.16
N LYS A 149 -12.90 -4.07 3.92
CA LYS A 149 -14.34 -4.06 3.65
C LYS A 149 -14.70 -4.83 2.39
N LEU A 150 -13.96 -4.61 1.31
CA LEU A 150 -14.19 -5.29 0.03
C LEU A 150 -13.90 -6.78 0.12
N HIS A 151 -12.81 -7.16 0.78
CA HIS A 151 -12.45 -8.56 0.96
C HIS A 151 -13.49 -9.31 1.81
N LYS A 152 -14.02 -8.69 2.86
CA LYS A 152 -15.12 -9.27 3.66
C LYS A 152 -16.38 -9.51 2.83
N LEU A 153 -16.60 -8.75 1.76
CA LEU A 153 -17.68 -8.95 0.80
C LEU A 153 -17.36 -10.04 -0.24
N GLY A 154 -16.17 -10.60 -0.20
CA GLY A 154 -15.73 -11.69 -1.09
C GLY A 154 -14.90 -11.27 -2.30
N TYR A 155 -14.65 -9.99 -2.49
CA TYR A 155 -13.83 -9.51 -3.62
C TYR A 155 -12.36 -9.84 -3.42
N SER A 156 -11.66 -10.20 -4.51
CA SER A 156 -10.21 -10.08 -4.54
C SER A 156 -9.85 -8.60 -4.60
N VAL A 157 -8.80 -8.20 -3.89
CA VAL A 157 -8.40 -6.78 -3.79
C VAL A 157 -6.91 -6.65 -4.01
N LEU A 158 -6.51 -5.68 -4.80
CA LEU A 158 -5.12 -5.24 -4.89
C LEU A 158 -5.03 -3.80 -4.42
N VAL A 159 -4.36 -3.58 -3.29
CA VAL A 159 -4.02 -2.23 -2.81
C VAL A 159 -2.67 -1.87 -3.38
N ILE A 160 -2.56 -0.78 -4.13
CA ILE A 160 -1.29 -0.36 -4.70
C ILE A 160 -0.62 0.75 -3.89
N SER A 161 0.70 0.72 -3.87
CA SER A 161 1.57 1.82 -3.51
C SER A 161 2.39 2.19 -4.74
N TYR A 162 2.61 3.45 -5.00
CA TYR A 162 3.25 3.93 -6.23
C TYR A 162 4.24 5.04 -5.93
N PRO A 163 5.23 5.27 -6.82
CA PRO A 163 6.15 6.39 -6.68
C PRO A 163 5.42 7.73 -6.66
N ILE A 164 5.88 8.66 -5.85
CA ILE A 164 5.24 9.96 -5.63
C ILE A 164 6.24 11.10 -5.79
N GLY A 165 5.72 12.31 -6.00
CA GLY A 165 6.51 13.53 -6.04
C GLY A 165 7.69 13.40 -7.01
N LYS A 166 8.87 13.75 -6.52
CA LYS A 166 10.12 13.67 -7.30
C LYS A 166 10.53 12.25 -7.66
N GLN A 167 10.02 11.24 -6.94
CA GLN A 167 10.25 9.83 -7.26
C GLN A 167 9.71 9.46 -8.64
N LEU A 168 8.68 10.17 -9.11
CA LEU A 168 8.10 10.00 -10.44
C LEU A 168 9.00 10.57 -11.57
N GLY A 169 10.09 11.26 -11.22
CA GLY A 169 10.97 11.93 -12.17
C GLY A 169 10.43 13.29 -12.66
N GLU A 170 9.37 13.80 -12.04
CA GLU A 170 8.70 15.03 -12.43
C GLU A 170 8.54 15.98 -11.24
N THR A 171 8.61 17.29 -11.48
CA THR A 171 8.51 18.30 -10.43
C THR A 171 7.19 19.07 -10.45
N GLU A 172 6.55 19.17 -11.60
CA GLU A 172 5.26 19.84 -11.77
C GLU A 172 4.11 18.88 -11.48
N GLN A 173 3.11 19.34 -10.72
CA GLN A 173 1.99 18.51 -10.28
C GLN A 173 1.23 17.85 -11.45
N GLU A 174 1.00 18.58 -12.54
CA GLU A 174 0.32 18.03 -13.72
C GLU A 174 1.11 16.88 -14.34
N LYS A 175 2.43 17.04 -14.47
CA LYS A 175 3.32 15.99 -15.00
C LYS A 175 3.42 14.81 -14.04
N GLN A 176 3.40 15.06 -12.74
CA GLN A 176 3.34 14.01 -11.72
C GLN A 176 2.07 13.16 -11.87
N GLY A 177 0.92 13.82 -12.10
CA GLY A 177 -0.33 13.11 -12.36
C GLY A 177 -0.27 12.20 -13.58
N LYS A 178 0.31 12.67 -14.68
CA LYS A 178 0.51 11.86 -15.90
C LYS A 178 1.47 10.69 -15.67
N ALA A 179 2.55 10.91 -14.91
CA ALA A 179 3.49 9.86 -14.55
C ALA A 179 2.82 8.80 -13.66
N ALA A 180 1.98 9.21 -12.71
CA ALA A 180 1.25 8.31 -11.84
C ALA A 180 0.24 7.44 -12.63
N VAL A 181 -0.41 7.99 -13.66
CA VAL A 181 -1.28 7.19 -14.56
C VAL A 181 -0.49 6.08 -15.25
N ARG A 182 0.75 6.34 -15.66
CA ARG A 182 1.61 5.30 -16.23
C ARG A 182 1.87 4.16 -15.25
N GLU A 183 1.97 4.46 -13.94
CA GLU A 183 2.08 3.42 -12.90
C GLU A 183 0.83 2.54 -12.87
N LEU A 184 -0.36 3.15 -12.93
CA LEU A 184 -1.62 2.39 -12.97
C LEU A 184 -1.72 1.51 -14.22
N VAL A 185 -1.26 1.99 -15.37
CA VAL A 185 -1.19 1.18 -16.59
C VAL A 185 -0.31 -0.05 -16.38
N GLN A 186 0.85 0.08 -15.70
CA GLN A 186 1.72 -1.05 -15.39
C GLN A 186 1.04 -2.06 -14.47
N VAL A 187 0.26 -1.60 -13.49
CA VAL A 187 -0.52 -2.48 -12.60
C VAL A 187 -1.50 -3.32 -13.41
N ILE A 188 -2.27 -2.70 -14.29
CA ILE A 188 -3.28 -3.41 -15.09
C ILE A 188 -2.61 -4.40 -16.03
N ARG A 189 -1.48 -4.02 -16.67
CA ARG A 189 -0.69 -4.94 -17.50
C ARG A 189 -0.25 -6.16 -16.69
N TYR A 190 0.32 -5.94 -15.49
CA TYR A 190 0.76 -7.02 -14.62
C TYR A 190 -0.38 -7.98 -14.28
N LEU A 191 -1.53 -7.44 -13.90
CA LEU A 191 -2.71 -8.24 -13.53
C LEU A 191 -3.20 -9.09 -14.70
N LYS A 192 -3.21 -8.55 -15.92
CA LYS A 192 -3.59 -9.31 -17.12
C LYS A 192 -2.61 -10.44 -17.41
N GLU A 193 -1.31 -10.21 -17.22
CA GLU A 193 -0.28 -11.23 -17.42
C GLU A 193 -0.30 -12.34 -16.35
N HIS A 194 -0.81 -12.05 -15.16
CA HIS A 194 -0.82 -12.96 -14.00
C HIS A 194 -2.25 -13.41 -13.59
N GLU A 195 -3.20 -13.24 -14.47
CA GLU A 195 -4.62 -13.48 -14.24
C GLU A 195 -4.90 -14.89 -13.71
N GLN A 196 -4.29 -15.91 -14.31
CA GLN A 196 -4.45 -17.30 -13.90
C GLN A 196 -3.80 -17.56 -12.54
N GLU A 197 -2.58 -17.08 -12.33
CA GLU A 197 -1.84 -17.24 -11.10
C GLU A 197 -2.59 -16.64 -9.90
N LEU A 198 -3.18 -15.45 -10.09
CA LEU A 198 -3.91 -14.74 -9.06
C LEU A 198 -5.38 -15.16 -8.96
N SER A 199 -5.85 -16.02 -9.86
CA SER A 199 -7.27 -16.45 -9.94
C SER A 199 -8.24 -15.26 -10.02
N VAL A 200 -7.92 -14.28 -10.86
CA VAL A 200 -8.74 -13.11 -11.14
C VAL A 200 -9.17 -13.06 -12.60
N ASP A 201 -10.28 -12.36 -12.86
CA ASP A 201 -10.81 -12.15 -14.22
C ASP A 201 -10.62 -10.67 -14.58
N MET A 202 -9.71 -10.39 -15.50
CA MET A 202 -9.41 -9.02 -15.91
C MET A 202 -10.39 -8.45 -16.93
N ASP A 203 -11.42 -9.22 -17.33
CA ASP A 203 -12.58 -8.71 -18.06
C ASP A 203 -13.64 -8.11 -17.11
N ASP A 204 -13.52 -8.38 -15.82
CA ASP A 204 -14.44 -7.91 -14.77
C ASP A 204 -13.67 -7.41 -13.55
N TYR A 205 -13.23 -6.15 -13.61
CA TYR A 205 -12.55 -5.50 -12.49
C TYR A 205 -13.01 -4.06 -12.32
N ALA A 206 -12.84 -3.53 -11.11
CA ALA A 206 -13.15 -2.13 -10.78
C ALA A 206 -11.94 -1.46 -10.14
N ILE A 207 -11.82 -0.16 -10.35
CA ILE A 207 -10.77 0.65 -9.74
C ILE A 207 -11.43 1.64 -8.77
N PHE A 208 -10.96 1.64 -7.52
CA PHE A 208 -11.40 2.54 -6.47
C PHE A 208 -10.26 3.52 -6.17
N GLY A 209 -10.42 4.76 -6.63
CA GLY A 209 -9.42 5.81 -6.42
C GLY A 209 -9.91 6.85 -5.42
N PHE A 210 -9.00 7.36 -4.59
CA PHE A 210 -9.28 8.37 -3.57
C PHE A 210 -8.41 9.59 -3.80
N SER A 211 -9.01 10.81 -3.89
CA SER A 211 -8.30 12.07 -4.12
C SER A 211 -7.37 11.97 -5.36
N ALA A 212 -6.04 12.05 -5.20
CA ALA A 212 -5.09 11.87 -6.30
C ALA A 212 -5.24 10.52 -7.00
N GLY A 213 -5.53 9.45 -6.25
CA GLY A 213 -5.86 8.13 -6.79
C GLY A 213 -7.12 8.17 -7.65
N GLY A 214 -8.13 8.94 -7.25
CA GLY A 214 -9.33 9.18 -8.04
C GLY A 214 -9.04 9.90 -9.36
N MET A 215 -8.15 10.89 -9.34
CA MET A 215 -7.68 11.58 -10.55
C MET A 215 -6.95 10.63 -11.49
N MET A 216 -6.10 9.73 -10.99
CA MET A 216 -5.44 8.69 -11.78
C MET A 216 -6.46 7.76 -12.44
N THR A 217 -7.46 7.34 -11.69
CA THR A 217 -8.52 6.44 -12.15
C THR A 217 -9.33 7.09 -13.28
N THR A 218 -9.73 8.35 -13.11
CA THR A 218 -10.47 9.11 -14.11
C THR A 218 -9.65 9.31 -15.39
N ALA A 219 -8.38 9.65 -15.25
CA ALA A 219 -7.48 9.84 -16.38
C ALA A 219 -7.17 8.52 -17.13
N TYR A 220 -7.17 7.39 -16.43
CA TYR A 220 -6.99 6.07 -17.03
C TYR A 220 -8.21 5.64 -17.86
N SER A 221 -9.40 5.90 -17.35
CA SER A 221 -10.66 5.52 -18.01
C SER A 221 -10.98 6.42 -19.20
#